data_c02790f3050e1ef46b6dda9438749cef
#
_entry.id   c02790f3050e1ef46b6dda9438749cef
#
_cell.length_a   1.000
_cell.length_b   1.000
_cell.length_c   1.000
_cell.angle_alpha   90.00
_cell.angle_beta   90.00
_cell.angle_gamma   90.00
#
_symmetry.space_group_name_H-M   'P 1'
#
loop_
_entity.id
_entity.type
_entity.pdbx_description
1 polymer ?
#
loop_
_entity_poly.entity_id
_entity_poly.type
_entity_poly.pdbx_seq_one_letter_code
_entity_poly.pdbx_strand_id
1 'polypeptide(L)'
;ADVIIGGRSSDAAVFAAPALHHGFAADHAYYLGKVLECASFCAEPYGGKETVMGEISRQDVRATAMHPQQRCTIASVSGHAMYERSNPYEEFFAGGKLDMSDCHYEQISERTTRITGSRFLPDERVRVKLEGAGKVGERYVGLCGIRDPYTIAHVDAVIGWAREQVKARFGTTGYELHYNVYGRDGVMGALEPLRDQPGHELCIMVQGVAPTREMAEEVTMIGLRQMFYARLPDVKGTAGSVAFPLDEVLHASPAYRWTLNHTIEVDDPMALFSTHLVEAGI
;
A
#
# COMPACT_ATOMS: atom_id res chain seq x y z
N ALA A 1 12.01 -9.50 28.98
CA ALA A 1 11.66 -8.10 28.77
C ALA A 1 10.13 -7.95 28.84
N ASP A 2 9.66 -6.89 29.49
CA ASP A 2 8.22 -6.62 29.65
C ASP A 2 7.66 -5.90 28.42
N VAL A 3 8.51 -5.18 27.71
CA VAL A 3 8.19 -4.47 26.46
C VAL A 3 9.29 -4.72 25.45
N ILE A 4 8.90 -5.04 24.22
CA ILE A 4 9.81 -5.21 23.09
C ILE A 4 9.44 -4.18 22.03
N ILE A 5 10.41 -3.33 21.66
CA ILE A 5 10.26 -2.38 20.57
C ILE A 5 11.14 -2.86 19.42
N GLY A 6 10.51 -3.23 18.30
CA GLY A 6 11.19 -3.68 17.09
C GLY A 6 11.08 -2.67 15.97
N GLY A 7 12.00 -2.74 15.01
CA GLY A 7 11.88 -2.09 13.72
C GLY A 7 10.93 -2.85 12.79
N ARG A 8 11.20 -2.81 11.49
CA ARG A 8 10.45 -3.58 10.50
C ARG A 8 10.60 -5.08 10.71
N SER A 9 9.49 -5.79 10.68
CA SER A 9 9.43 -7.24 10.69
C SER A 9 8.27 -7.71 9.82
N SER A 10 8.18 -9.01 9.55
CA SER A 10 6.97 -9.61 8.99
C SER A 10 5.83 -9.43 9.97
N ASP A 11 4.67 -8.98 9.50
CA ASP A 11 3.51 -8.66 10.35
C ASP A 11 3.07 -9.88 11.17
N ALA A 12 3.04 -11.05 10.54
CA ALA A 12 2.72 -12.30 11.22
C ALA A 12 3.75 -12.71 12.30
N ALA A 13 5.01 -12.31 12.15
CA ALA A 13 6.08 -12.70 13.09
C ALA A 13 5.87 -12.15 14.50
N VAL A 14 5.22 -11.00 14.64
CA VAL A 14 4.90 -10.38 15.93
C VAL A 14 4.03 -11.31 16.79
N PHE A 15 3.11 -12.03 16.17
CA PHE A 15 2.21 -12.98 16.82
C PHE A 15 2.78 -14.40 16.88
N ALA A 16 3.54 -14.82 15.87
CA ALA A 16 4.16 -16.14 15.83
C ALA A 16 5.30 -16.28 16.83
N ALA A 17 6.11 -15.24 17.05
CA ALA A 17 7.30 -15.29 17.89
C ALA A 17 7.01 -15.71 19.34
N PRO A 18 6.02 -15.17 20.08
CA PRO A 18 5.67 -15.65 21.41
C PRO A 18 5.27 -17.13 21.44
N ALA A 19 4.50 -17.58 20.44
CA ALA A 19 4.08 -18.97 20.35
C ALA A 19 5.29 -19.91 20.15
N LEU A 20 6.20 -19.55 19.24
CA LEU A 20 7.46 -20.29 19.01
C LEU A 20 8.34 -20.31 20.27
N HIS A 21 8.46 -19.18 20.98
CA HIS A 21 9.21 -19.07 22.22
C HIS A 21 8.67 -20.01 23.31
N HIS A 22 7.37 -20.20 23.37
CA HIS A 22 6.70 -21.14 24.29
C HIS A 22 6.66 -22.58 23.78
N GLY A 23 7.33 -22.90 22.68
CA GLY A 23 7.49 -24.27 22.16
C GLY A 23 6.30 -24.82 21.41
N PHE A 24 5.40 -23.96 20.91
CA PHE A 24 4.37 -24.39 19.97
C PHE A 24 5.00 -24.70 18.61
N ALA A 25 4.36 -25.62 17.86
CA ALA A 25 4.80 -25.99 16.53
C ALA A 25 4.74 -24.79 15.56
N ALA A 26 5.71 -24.70 14.66
CA ALA A 26 5.77 -23.65 13.65
C ALA A 26 4.52 -23.62 12.76
N ASP A 27 3.94 -24.79 12.47
CA ASP A 27 2.69 -24.93 11.72
C ASP A 27 1.57 -24.06 12.27
N HIS A 28 1.35 -24.14 13.56
CA HIS A 28 0.30 -23.37 14.25
C HIS A 28 0.72 -21.95 14.56
N ALA A 29 1.99 -21.73 14.95
CA ALA A 29 2.50 -20.41 15.31
C ALA A 29 2.43 -19.43 14.13
N TYR A 30 2.91 -19.84 12.95
CA TYR A 30 2.85 -19.00 11.76
C TYR A 30 1.43 -18.85 11.22
N TYR A 31 0.59 -19.89 11.35
CA TYR A 31 -0.83 -19.74 10.97
C TYR A 31 -1.56 -18.76 11.90
N LEU A 32 -1.32 -18.83 13.21
CA LEU A 32 -1.83 -17.83 14.16
C LEU A 32 -1.41 -16.43 13.78
N GLY A 33 -0.11 -16.25 13.44
CA GLY A 33 0.42 -14.98 12.98
C GLY A 33 -0.29 -14.46 11.74
N LYS A 34 -0.52 -15.33 10.76
CA LYS A 34 -1.25 -14.98 9.53
C LYS A 34 -2.69 -14.53 9.78
N VAL A 35 -3.39 -15.18 10.70
CA VAL A 35 -4.75 -14.81 11.07
C VAL A 35 -4.79 -13.47 11.79
N LEU A 36 -3.80 -13.18 12.65
CA LEU A 36 -3.83 -12.02 13.53
C LEU A 36 -3.22 -10.75 12.94
N GLU A 37 -2.40 -10.83 11.90
CA GLU A 37 -1.75 -9.65 11.29
C GLU A 37 -2.74 -8.58 10.79
N CYS A 38 -3.88 -9.01 10.21
CA CYS A 38 -4.99 -8.17 9.78
C CYS A 38 -6.33 -8.72 10.30
N ALA A 39 -6.38 -9.05 11.56
CA ALA A 39 -7.40 -9.88 12.19
C ALA A 39 -8.84 -9.36 12.02
N SER A 40 -9.05 -8.05 11.85
CA SER A 40 -10.39 -7.48 11.64
C SER A 40 -11.10 -8.04 10.41
N PHE A 41 -10.37 -8.52 9.41
CA PHE A 41 -10.93 -9.18 8.23
C PHE A 41 -11.46 -10.59 8.51
N CYS A 42 -11.07 -11.20 9.63
CA CYS A 42 -11.62 -12.48 10.08
C CYS A 42 -13.01 -12.38 10.69
N ALA A 43 -13.49 -11.16 11.00
CA ALA A 43 -14.74 -10.93 11.71
C ALA A 43 -15.80 -10.32 10.79
N GLU A 44 -17.01 -10.90 10.83
CA GLU A 44 -18.18 -10.43 10.07
C GLU A 44 -19.43 -10.25 10.95
N PRO A 45 -20.37 -9.32 10.59
CA PRO A 45 -20.23 -8.36 9.50
C PRO A 45 -19.04 -7.41 9.74
N TYR A 46 -18.36 -7.04 8.66
CA TYR A 46 -17.23 -6.11 8.76
C TYR A 46 -17.72 -4.74 9.22
N GLY A 47 -17.27 -4.32 10.37
CA GLY A 47 -17.68 -3.06 11.01
C GLY A 47 -16.54 -2.07 11.23
N GLY A 48 -15.32 -2.39 10.76
CA GLY A 48 -14.15 -1.55 10.95
C GLY A 48 -13.01 -2.30 11.66
N LYS A 49 -12.36 -1.64 12.61
CA LYS A 49 -11.15 -2.15 13.27
C LYS A 49 -11.49 -2.94 14.56
N GLU A 50 -12.26 -4.00 14.41
CA GLU A 50 -12.68 -4.82 15.54
C GLU A 50 -11.59 -5.81 15.95
N THR A 51 -11.59 -6.17 17.23
CA THR A 51 -10.59 -7.07 17.80
C THR A 51 -10.99 -8.53 17.59
N VAL A 52 -10.01 -9.32 17.17
CA VAL A 52 -10.09 -10.77 17.14
C VAL A 52 -9.06 -11.35 18.10
N MET A 53 -9.49 -12.30 18.90
CA MET A 53 -8.60 -13.08 19.77
C MET A 53 -8.16 -14.33 19.04
N GLY A 54 -6.85 -14.57 18.97
CA GLY A 54 -6.28 -15.82 18.48
C GLY A 54 -5.84 -16.69 19.66
N GLU A 55 -6.17 -17.96 19.60
CA GLU A 55 -5.74 -18.97 20.56
C GLU A 55 -4.96 -20.05 19.85
N ILE A 56 -3.89 -20.55 20.48
CA ILE A 56 -3.07 -21.63 19.96
C ILE A 56 -3.04 -22.79 20.94
N SER A 57 -3.21 -24.00 20.43
CA SER A 57 -3.00 -25.23 21.19
C SER A 57 -1.99 -26.13 20.46
N ARG A 58 -1.71 -27.30 21.01
CA ARG A 58 -0.88 -28.30 20.33
C ARG A 58 -1.59 -28.96 19.14
N GLN A 59 -2.90 -28.79 19.01
CA GLN A 59 -3.71 -29.45 18.00
C GLN A 59 -4.37 -28.50 17.00
N ASP A 60 -4.58 -27.25 17.39
CA ASP A 60 -5.36 -26.30 16.59
C ASP A 60 -4.98 -24.84 16.85
N VAL A 61 -5.45 -24.00 15.92
CA VAL A 61 -5.52 -22.55 16.09
C VAL A 61 -7.00 -22.15 16.08
N ARG A 62 -7.37 -21.13 16.86
CA ARG A 62 -8.74 -20.62 16.91
C ARG A 62 -8.74 -19.12 16.75
N ALA A 63 -9.74 -18.64 16.01
CA ALA A 63 -10.03 -17.22 15.85
C ALA A 63 -11.42 -16.91 16.42
N THR A 64 -11.48 -15.97 17.36
CA THR A 64 -12.71 -15.57 18.04
C THR A 64 -12.93 -14.08 17.93
N ALA A 65 -14.07 -13.66 17.37
CA ALA A 65 -14.44 -12.25 17.33
C ALA A 65 -14.81 -11.74 18.73
N MET A 66 -14.21 -10.62 19.15
CA MET A 66 -14.43 -10.08 20.50
C MET A 66 -15.66 -9.16 20.57
N HIS A 67 -16.02 -8.51 19.46
CA HIS A 67 -17.22 -7.68 19.42
C HIS A 67 -18.50 -8.54 19.48
N PRO A 68 -19.51 -8.20 20.32
CA PRO A 68 -20.72 -9.02 20.54
C PRO A 68 -21.53 -9.31 19.28
N GLN A 69 -21.52 -8.41 18.31
CA GLN A 69 -22.31 -8.53 17.06
C GLN A 69 -21.52 -9.16 15.92
N GLN A 70 -20.26 -9.49 16.14
CA GLN A 70 -19.39 -10.07 15.13
C GLN A 70 -19.08 -11.53 15.43
N ARG A 71 -18.71 -12.24 14.38
CA ARG A 71 -18.32 -13.65 14.42
C ARG A 71 -17.17 -13.92 13.46
N CYS A 72 -16.25 -14.76 13.86
CA CYS A 72 -15.28 -15.38 12.96
C CYS A 72 -15.94 -16.62 12.37
N THR A 73 -16.34 -16.54 11.10
CA THR A 73 -16.96 -17.66 10.38
C THR A 73 -15.92 -18.42 9.58
N ILE A 74 -16.26 -19.64 9.14
CA ILE A 74 -15.41 -20.40 8.22
C ILE A 74 -15.06 -19.55 7.00
N ALA A 75 -16.03 -18.85 6.42
CA ALA A 75 -15.85 -18.04 5.22
C ALA A 75 -14.93 -16.83 5.46
N SER A 76 -15.15 -16.07 6.56
CA SER A 76 -14.34 -14.90 6.84
C SER A 76 -12.89 -15.25 7.21
N VAL A 77 -12.68 -16.31 8.00
CA VAL A 77 -11.32 -16.74 8.40
C VAL A 77 -10.55 -17.36 7.23
N SER A 78 -11.19 -18.25 6.44
CA SER A 78 -10.52 -18.83 5.27
C SER A 78 -10.27 -17.79 4.18
N GLY A 79 -11.24 -16.90 3.93
CA GLY A 79 -11.06 -15.79 2.98
C GLY A 79 -9.90 -14.89 3.35
N HIS A 80 -9.77 -14.54 4.64
CA HIS A 80 -8.62 -13.77 5.13
C HIS A 80 -7.31 -14.54 4.98
N ALA A 81 -7.29 -15.84 5.28
CA ALA A 81 -6.07 -16.64 5.13
C ALA A 81 -5.56 -16.68 3.68
N MET A 82 -6.43 -16.53 2.69
CA MET A 82 -6.12 -16.68 1.26
C MET A 82 -5.90 -15.37 0.49
N TYR A 83 -6.10 -14.19 1.10
CA TYR A 83 -6.03 -12.92 0.38
C TYR A 83 -4.59 -12.42 0.13
N GLU A 84 -4.44 -11.50 -0.84
CA GLU A 84 -3.18 -10.80 -1.19
C GLU A 84 -2.02 -11.70 -1.65
N ARG A 85 -2.30 -12.79 -2.39
CA ARG A 85 -1.27 -13.72 -2.88
C ARG A 85 -1.55 -14.21 -4.28
N SER A 86 -0.45 -14.57 -4.96
CA SER A 86 -0.53 -15.26 -6.25
C SER A 86 -0.97 -16.73 -6.10
N ASN A 87 -0.53 -17.39 -5.01
CA ASN A 87 -1.04 -18.70 -4.62
C ASN A 87 -1.76 -18.59 -3.28
N PRO A 88 -3.09 -18.78 -3.22
CA PRO A 88 -3.88 -18.60 -1.99
C PRO A 88 -3.55 -19.60 -0.88
N TYR A 89 -2.87 -20.68 -1.20
CA TYR A 89 -2.53 -21.75 -0.26
C TYR A 89 -1.12 -21.62 0.32
N GLU A 90 -0.35 -20.63 -0.07
CA GLU A 90 1.05 -20.50 0.35
C GLU A 90 1.35 -19.10 0.92
N GLU A 91 2.05 -19.06 2.04
CA GLU A 91 2.62 -17.83 2.61
C GLU A 91 4.11 -18.00 2.85
N PHE A 92 4.93 -17.05 2.40
CA PHE A 92 6.37 -17.06 2.59
C PHE A 92 6.78 -16.21 3.79
N PHE A 93 7.59 -16.80 4.65
CA PHE A 93 8.19 -16.15 5.81
C PHE A 93 9.71 -16.26 5.77
N ALA A 94 10.39 -15.49 6.61
CA ALA A 94 11.82 -15.73 6.84
C ALA A 94 12.01 -17.12 7.46
N GLY A 95 12.80 -17.95 6.79
CA GLY A 95 13.09 -19.32 7.23
C GLY A 95 12.13 -20.40 6.77
N GLY A 96 11.09 -20.08 5.96
CA GLY A 96 10.24 -21.11 5.40
C GLY A 96 8.94 -20.64 4.78
N LYS A 97 8.09 -21.60 4.49
CA LYS A 97 6.79 -21.40 3.86
C LYS A 97 5.70 -22.10 4.66
N LEU A 98 4.60 -21.40 4.88
CA LEU A 98 3.36 -21.99 5.40
C LEU A 98 2.53 -22.52 4.24
N ASP A 99 2.25 -23.81 4.25
CA ASP A 99 1.35 -24.50 3.34
C ASP A 99 -0.02 -24.67 4.02
N MET A 100 -1.05 -24.13 3.40
CA MET A 100 -2.41 -24.13 3.89
C MET A 100 -3.36 -24.99 3.03
N SER A 101 -2.82 -25.77 2.09
CA SER A 101 -3.62 -26.59 1.16
C SER A 101 -4.49 -27.64 1.86
N ASP A 102 -4.03 -28.16 3.00
CA ASP A 102 -4.75 -29.14 3.81
C ASP A 102 -5.44 -28.52 5.03
N CYS A 103 -5.61 -27.20 5.06
CA CYS A 103 -6.31 -26.54 6.16
C CYS A 103 -7.78 -26.92 6.21
N HIS A 104 -8.24 -27.28 7.40
CA HIS A 104 -9.64 -27.55 7.72
C HIS A 104 -10.16 -26.50 8.69
N TYR A 105 -11.34 -25.99 8.39
CA TYR A 105 -12.01 -24.96 9.17
C TYR A 105 -13.31 -25.50 9.75
N GLU A 106 -13.51 -25.31 11.05
CA GLU A 106 -14.68 -25.77 11.76
C GLU A 106 -15.27 -24.66 12.63
N GLN A 107 -16.56 -24.43 12.49
CA GLN A 107 -17.29 -23.51 13.37
C GLN A 107 -17.57 -24.20 14.70
N ILE A 108 -16.78 -23.88 15.74
CA ILE A 108 -16.92 -24.53 17.06
C ILE A 108 -17.82 -23.77 18.04
N SER A 109 -18.12 -22.52 17.74
CA SER A 109 -19.14 -21.71 18.43
C SER A 109 -19.69 -20.66 17.47
N GLU A 110 -20.71 -19.93 17.87
CA GLU A 110 -21.27 -18.84 17.07
C GLU A 110 -20.21 -17.83 16.61
N ARG A 111 -19.16 -17.63 17.41
CA ARG A 111 -18.18 -16.57 17.20
C ARG A 111 -16.75 -17.07 16.96
N THR A 112 -16.53 -18.37 16.94
CA THR A 112 -15.21 -18.97 16.90
C THR A 112 -15.06 -20.00 15.81
N THR A 113 -14.08 -19.84 14.97
CA THR A 113 -13.63 -20.82 13.99
C THR A 113 -12.33 -21.48 14.46
N ARG A 114 -12.30 -22.82 14.42
CA ARG A 114 -11.12 -23.66 14.65
C ARG A 114 -10.45 -23.99 13.33
N ILE A 115 -9.13 -23.99 13.30
CA ILE A 115 -8.29 -24.26 12.14
C ILE A 115 -7.30 -25.36 12.48
N THR A 116 -7.14 -26.32 11.58
CA THR A 116 -6.16 -27.42 11.65
C THR A 116 -5.58 -27.67 10.27
N GLY A 117 -4.48 -28.42 10.19
CA GLY A 117 -3.91 -28.92 8.93
C GLY A 117 -2.92 -28.00 8.24
N SER A 118 -2.60 -26.82 8.82
CA SER A 118 -1.48 -25.99 8.34
C SER A 118 -0.15 -26.73 8.51
N ARG A 119 0.81 -26.51 7.60
CA ARG A 119 2.15 -27.07 7.67
C ARG A 119 3.19 -26.01 7.39
N PHE A 120 4.20 -25.91 8.24
CA PHE A 120 5.37 -25.07 7.98
C PHE A 120 6.48 -25.89 7.35
N LEU A 121 6.89 -25.49 6.16
CA LEU A 121 7.96 -26.10 5.40
C LEU A 121 9.22 -25.24 5.56
N PRO A 122 10.19 -25.63 6.39
CA PRO A 122 11.40 -24.84 6.60
C PRO A 122 12.25 -24.78 5.34
N ASP A 123 12.84 -23.62 5.09
CA ASP A 123 13.85 -23.43 4.06
C ASP A 123 15.19 -24.03 4.53
N GLU A 124 16.01 -24.53 3.59
CA GLU A 124 17.38 -24.95 3.90
C GLU A 124 18.27 -23.79 4.34
N ARG A 125 17.95 -22.57 3.86
CA ARG A 125 18.65 -21.33 4.19
C ARG A 125 17.65 -20.26 4.52
N VAL A 126 17.98 -19.48 5.56
CA VAL A 126 17.14 -18.33 5.94
C VAL A 126 17.30 -17.22 4.91
N ARG A 127 16.16 -16.72 4.44
CA ARG A 127 16.08 -15.52 3.59
C ARG A 127 15.44 -14.40 4.35
N VAL A 128 16.04 -13.22 4.23
CA VAL A 128 15.45 -11.99 4.78
C VAL A 128 15.12 -11.01 3.66
N LYS A 129 14.01 -10.33 3.78
CA LYS A 129 13.61 -9.30 2.83
C LYS A 129 14.26 -7.98 3.22
N LEU A 130 14.89 -7.35 2.26
CA LEU A 130 15.44 -6.01 2.37
C LEU A 130 14.52 -5.03 1.65
N GLU A 131 14.13 -3.98 2.35
CA GLU A 131 13.35 -2.90 1.80
C GLU A 131 14.05 -1.57 2.08
N GLY A 132 14.12 -0.72 1.07
CA GLY A 132 14.67 0.62 1.18
C GLY A 132 13.82 1.61 0.43
N ALA A 133 13.63 2.80 1.01
CA ALA A 133 13.01 3.93 0.35
C ALA A 133 13.94 5.14 0.43
N GLY A 134 14.25 5.70 -0.73
CA GLY A 134 15.06 6.91 -0.86
C GLY A 134 14.20 8.12 -1.17
N LYS A 135 14.49 9.26 -0.53
CA LYS A 135 13.86 10.54 -0.87
C LYS A 135 14.27 10.96 -2.29
N VAL A 136 13.28 11.23 -3.14
CA VAL A 136 13.49 11.73 -4.51
C VAL A 136 13.58 13.25 -4.52
N GLY A 137 12.70 13.91 -3.76
CA GLY A 137 12.66 15.35 -3.68
C GLY A 137 11.49 15.88 -2.86
N GLU A 138 11.40 17.19 -2.76
CA GLU A 138 10.23 17.90 -2.27
C GLU A 138 9.10 17.79 -3.29
N ARG A 139 7.85 17.79 -2.82
CA ARG A 139 6.68 17.61 -3.67
C ARG A 139 5.62 18.66 -3.39
N TYR A 140 5.10 19.22 -4.48
CA TYR A 140 3.92 20.07 -4.48
C TYR A 140 2.83 19.47 -5.35
N VAL A 141 1.59 19.77 -5.03
CA VAL A 141 0.42 19.31 -5.77
C VAL A 141 -0.55 20.46 -6.03
N GLY A 142 -1.18 20.45 -7.19
CA GLY A 142 -2.23 21.37 -7.55
C GLY A 142 -3.36 20.65 -8.26
N LEU A 143 -4.54 21.23 -8.24
CA LEU A 143 -5.75 20.64 -8.79
C LEU A 143 -6.40 21.56 -9.81
N CYS A 144 -6.91 21.00 -10.88
CA CYS A 144 -7.81 21.69 -11.79
C CYS A 144 -8.89 20.75 -12.33
N GLY A 145 -10.01 21.36 -12.75
CA GLY A 145 -11.15 20.66 -13.34
C GLY A 145 -11.34 21.00 -14.81
N ILE A 146 -11.82 20.05 -15.60
CA ILE A 146 -12.22 20.25 -17.00
C ILE A 146 -13.63 19.70 -17.17
N ARG A 147 -14.54 20.54 -17.70
CA ARG A 147 -15.93 20.15 -17.96
C ARG A 147 -16.30 20.21 -19.45
N ASP A 148 -15.57 21.01 -20.23
CA ASP A 148 -15.83 21.15 -21.66
C ASP A 148 -15.53 19.85 -22.43
N PRO A 149 -16.52 19.29 -23.17
CA PRO A 149 -16.33 18.00 -23.86
C PRO A 149 -15.20 18.01 -24.89
N TYR A 150 -14.98 19.14 -25.58
CA TYR A 150 -13.91 19.24 -26.58
C TYR A 150 -12.53 19.21 -25.87
N THR A 151 -12.38 19.94 -24.77
CA THR A 151 -11.14 19.95 -23.97
C THR A 151 -10.88 18.58 -23.33
N ILE A 152 -11.93 17.89 -22.86
CA ILE A 152 -11.82 16.51 -22.35
C ILE A 152 -11.27 15.57 -23.42
N ALA A 153 -11.82 15.63 -24.64
CA ALA A 153 -11.36 14.81 -25.77
C ALA A 153 -9.90 15.12 -26.18
N HIS A 154 -9.40 16.30 -25.86
CA HIS A 154 -8.05 16.77 -26.21
C HIS A 154 -7.15 16.98 -24.97
N VAL A 155 -7.46 16.35 -23.85
CA VAL A 155 -6.75 16.58 -22.58
C VAL A 155 -5.25 16.29 -22.67
N ASP A 156 -4.84 15.32 -23.47
CA ASP A 156 -3.42 15.03 -23.69
C ASP A 156 -2.69 16.17 -24.40
N ALA A 157 -3.35 16.88 -25.31
CA ALA A 157 -2.79 18.08 -25.95
C ALA A 157 -2.66 19.24 -24.95
N VAL A 158 -3.64 19.42 -24.04
CA VAL A 158 -3.58 20.41 -22.95
C VAL A 158 -2.38 20.13 -22.04
N ILE A 159 -2.21 18.87 -21.62
CA ILE A 159 -1.09 18.44 -20.78
C ILE A 159 0.24 18.61 -21.55
N GLY A 160 0.28 18.23 -22.80
CA GLY A 160 1.47 18.40 -23.66
C GLY A 160 1.90 19.86 -23.74
N TRP A 161 0.96 20.78 -23.98
CA TRP A 161 1.22 22.22 -23.94
C TRP A 161 1.87 22.65 -22.62
N ALA A 162 1.26 22.30 -21.50
CA ALA A 162 1.76 22.67 -20.18
C ALA A 162 3.18 22.12 -19.92
N ARG A 163 3.45 20.88 -20.32
CA ARG A 163 4.80 20.27 -20.23
C ARG A 163 5.84 21.05 -21.04
N GLU A 164 5.53 21.47 -22.25
CA GLU A 164 6.47 22.25 -23.08
C GLU A 164 6.75 23.62 -22.46
N GLN A 165 5.77 24.27 -21.81
CA GLN A 165 6.01 25.54 -21.11
C GLN A 165 6.93 25.35 -19.89
N VAL A 166 6.74 24.29 -19.11
CA VAL A 166 7.64 23.95 -17.99
C VAL A 166 9.05 23.65 -18.50
N LYS A 167 9.16 22.85 -19.56
CA LYS A 167 10.43 22.52 -20.21
C LYS A 167 11.16 23.76 -20.76
N ALA A 168 10.44 24.70 -21.37
CA ALA A 168 11.01 25.94 -21.88
C ALA A 168 11.63 26.80 -20.75
N ARG A 169 11.08 26.73 -19.53
CA ARG A 169 11.58 27.51 -18.39
C ARG A 169 12.67 26.80 -17.60
N PHE A 170 12.55 25.48 -17.34
CA PHE A 170 13.42 24.73 -16.43
C PHE A 170 14.35 23.72 -17.13
N GLY A 171 14.23 23.57 -18.44
CA GLY A 171 14.92 22.51 -19.17
C GLY A 171 14.25 21.16 -19.03
N THR A 172 15.01 20.09 -19.24
CA THR A 172 14.48 18.71 -19.29
C THR A 172 14.87 17.86 -18.09
N THR A 173 15.65 18.41 -17.17
CA THR A 173 16.22 17.66 -16.03
C THR A 173 16.08 18.44 -14.73
N GLY A 174 16.26 17.76 -13.60
CA GLY A 174 16.22 18.37 -12.28
C GLY A 174 14.83 18.41 -11.64
N TYR A 175 13.80 17.91 -12.32
CA TYR A 175 12.45 17.79 -11.77
C TYR A 175 11.70 16.62 -12.40
N GLU A 176 10.64 16.19 -11.73
CA GLU A 176 9.61 15.32 -12.28
C GLU A 176 8.27 16.07 -12.26
N LEU A 177 7.47 15.92 -13.32
CA LEU A 177 6.15 16.54 -13.45
C LEU A 177 5.14 15.50 -13.91
N HIS A 178 4.16 15.23 -13.05
CA HIS A 178 3.14 14.21 -13.26
C HIS A 178 1.75 14.83 -13.35
N TYR A 179 0.90 14.25 -14.19
CA TYR A 179 -0.50 14.59 -14.36
C TYR A 179 -1.34 13.34 -14.17
N ASN A 180 -2.15 13.29 -13.12
CA ASN A 180 -3.10 12.22 -12.87
C ASN A 180 -4.49 12.70 -13.28
N VAL A 181 -5.06 12.09 -14.30
CA VAL A 181 -6.33 12.52 -14.91
C VAL A 181 -7.47 11.66 -14.35
N TYR A 182 -7.99 12.05 -13.19
CA TYR A 182 -9.16 11.40 -12.59
C TYR A 182 -10.41 11.63 -13.44
N GLY A 183 -11.21 10.59 -13.64
CA GLY A 183 -12.31 10.55 -14.61
C GLY A 183 -11.89 9.97 -15.96
N ARG A 184 -10.58 9.66 -16.17
CA ARG A 184 -10.07 8.93 -17.33
C ARG A 184 -9.18 7.76 -16.91
N ASP A 185 -7.98 8.05 -16.43
CA ASP A 185 -6.95 7.05 -16.12
C ASP A 185 -6.11 7.39 -14.87
N GLY A 186 -6.57 8.32 -14.05
CA GLY A 186 -5.81 8.85 -12.92
C GLY A 186 -5.42 7.82 -11.84
N VAL A 187 -6.11 6.68 -11.75
CA VAL A 187 -5.83 5.60 -10.81
C VAL A 187 -4.92 4.54 -11.42
N MET A 188 -5.30 4.00 -12.57
CA MET A 188 -4.59 2.87 -13.20
C MET A 188 -3.56 3.29 -14.26
N GLY A 189 -3.53 4.56 -14.67
CA GLY A 189 -2.61 5.05 -15.68
C GLY A 189 -2.78 4.30 -17.02
N ALA A 190 -1.67 3.81 -17.56
CA ALA A 190 -1.67 3.09 -18.84
C ALA A 190 -2.43 1.75 -18.81
N LEU A 191 -2.74 1.23 -17.64
CA LEU A 191 -3.48 -0.03 -17.46
C LEU A 191 -5.00 0.17 -17.44
N GLU A 192 -5.50 1.41 -17.51
CA GLU A 192 -6.94 1.70 -17.50
C GLU A 192 -7.62 1.17 -18.77
N PRO A 193 -8.51 0.16 -18.66
CA PRO A 193 -9.14 -0.45 -19.84
C PRO A 193 -10.19 0.45 -20.51
N LEU A 194 -10.75 1.43 -19.79
CA LEU A 194 -11.78 2.36 -20.28
C LEU A 194 -11.23 3.75 -20.58
N ARG A 195 -9.92 3.87 -20.79
CA ARG A 195 -9.24 5.16 -21.02
C ARG A 195 -9.84 5.99 -22.15
N ASP A 196 -10.34 5.32 -23.18
CA ASP A 196 -10.96 5.96 -24.35
C ASP A 196 -12.43 6.39 -24.13
N GLN A 197 -12.95 6.15 -22.90
CA GLN A 197 -14.29 6.53 -22.47
C GLN A 197 -14.23 7.46 -21.25
N PRO A 198 -13.67 8.67 -21.39
CA PRO A 198 -13.53 9.59 -20.27
C PRO A 198 -14.89 10.02 -19.74
N GLY A 199 -14.92 10.35 -18.46
CA GLY A 199 -16.09 10.93 -17.78
C GLY A 199 -16.48 12.29 -18.41
N HIS A 200 -17.68 12.74 -18.07
CA HIS A 200 -18.17 14.06 -18.49
C HIS A 200 -17.48 15.23 -17.78
N GLU A 201 -16.69 14.96 -16.76
CA GLU A 201 -15.89 15.90 -16.00
C GLU A 201 -14.58 15.22 -15.59
N LEU A 202 -13.48 15.94 -15.65
CA LEU A 202 -12.16 15.45 -15.24
C LEU A 202 -11.63 16.32 -14.12
N CYS A 203 -10.99 15.68 -13.12
CA CYS A 203 -10.12 16.33 -12.16
C CYS A 203 -8.68 15.96 -12.46
N ILE A 204 -7.81 16.93 -12.65
CA ILE A 204 -6.39 16.69 -12.91
C ILE A 204 -5.59 17.12 -11.70
N MET A 205 -4.85 16.17 -11.13
CA MET A 205 -3.86 16.43 -10.11
C MET A 205 -2.50 16.58 -10.78
N VAL A 206 -1.93 17.77 -10.66
CA VAL A 206 -0.60 18.10 -11.14
C VAL A 206 0.37 17.97 -9.98
N GLN A 207 1.45 17.21 -10.17
CA GLN A 207 2.46 16.98 -9.14
C GLN A 207 3.83 17.32 -9.68
N GLY A 208 4.51 18.23 -9.01
CA GLY A 208 5.93 18.56 -9.26
C GLY A 208 6.80 18.02 -8.13
N VAL A 209 7.87 17.35 -8.50
CA VAL A 209 8.90 16.86 -7.57
C VAL A 209 10.24 17.44 -7.99
N ALA A 210 10.97 18.05 -7.06
CA ALA A 210 12.27 18.65 -7.31
C ALA A 210 13.16 18.60 -6.06
N PRO A 211 14.47 18.82 -6.18
CA PRO A 211 15.39 18.80 -5.04
C PRO A 211 15.08 19.83 -3.95
N THR A 212 14.52 20.98 -4.31
CA THR A 212 14.15 22.04 -3.38
C THR A 212 12.65 22.34 -3.42
N ARG A 213 12.12 22.93 -2.34
CA ARG A 213 10.71 23.32 -2.24
C ARG A 213 10.34 24.36 -3.27
N GLU A 214 11.18 25.36 -3.42
CA GLU A 214 10.97 26.48 -4.34
C GLU A 214 10.83 25.98 -5.78
N MET A 215 11.72 25.08 -6.20
CA MET A 215 11.67 24.51 -7.54
C MET A 215 10.47 23.59 -7.74
N ALA A 216 10.12 22.76 -6.74
CA ALA A 216 8.95 21.89 -6.81
C ALA A 216 7.66 22.70 -6.90
N GLU A 217 7.55 23.77 -6.13
CA GLU A 217 6.43 24.72 -6.15
C GLU A 217 6.30 25.38 -7.52
N GLU A 218 7.36 25.99 -8.03
CA GLU A 218 7.34 26.69 -9.32
C GLU A 218 7.02 25.76 -10.49
N VAL A 219 7.62 24.56 -10.53
CA VAL A 219 7.34 23.56 -11.56
C VAL A 219 5.86 23.15 -11.53
N THR A 220 5.32 22.91 -10.33
CA THR A 220 3.92 22.54 -10.16
C THR A 220 2.98 23.67 -10.56
N MET A 221 3.27 24.89 -10.09
CA MET A 221 2.45 26.08 -10.37
C MET A 221 2.41 26.36 -11.89
N ILE A 222 3.55 26.32 -12.56
CA ILE A 222 3.59 26.56 -14.00
C ILE A 222 2.92 25.42 -14.75
N GLY A 223 3.21 24.16 -14.39
CA GLY A 223 2.55 23.00 -14.98
C GLY A 223 1.03 23.05 -14.87
N LEU A 224 0.51 23.50 -13.72
CA LEU A 224 -0.91 23.70 -13.49
C LEU A 224 -1.47 24.88 -14.29
N ARG A 225 -0.90 26.06 -14.14
CA ARG A 225 -1.44 27.30 -14.74
C ARG A 225 -1.36 27.32 -16.26
N GLN A 226 -0.34 26.69 -16.84
CA GLN A 226 -0.22 26.63 -18.30
C GLN A 226 -1.28 25.76 -18.98
N MET A 227 -1.95 24.87 -18.27
CA MET A 227 -3.11 24.14 -18.82
C MET A 227 -4.25 25.09 -19.19
N PHE A 228 -4.46 26.15 -18.44
CA PHE A 228 -5.46 27.20 -18.72
C PHE A 228 -5.16 27.92 -20.06
N TYR A 229 -3.90 28.09 -20.40
CA TYR A 229 -3.47 28.80 -21.60
C TYR A 229 -3.21 27.87 -22.80
N ALA A 230 -3.54 26.58 -22.68
CA ALA A 230 -3.35 25.64 -23.77
C ALA A 230 -4.10 26.08 -25.04
N ARG A 231 -3.40 26.02 -26.16
CA ARG A 231 -3.98 26.35 -27.49
C ARG A 231 -4.40 25.07 -28.18
N LEU A 232 -5.69 24.84 -28.23
CA LEU A 232 -6.26 23.73 -28.99
C LEU A 232 -6.73 24.21 -30.36
N PRO A 233 -6.67 23.36 -31.41
CA PRO A 233 -7.30 23.65 -32.71
C PRO A 233 -8.79 23.98 -32.49
N ASP A 234 -9.36 24.82 -33.33
CA ASP A 234 -10.79 25.16 -33.35
C ASP A 234 -11.37 25.83 -32.11
N VAL A 235 -10.55 26.07 -31.05
CA VAL A 235 -10.96 26.86 -29.92
C VAL A 235 -10.67 28.35 -30.13
N LYS A 236 -11.72 29.16 -30.19
CA LYS A 236 -11.64 30.60 -30.52
C LYS A 236 -11.66 31.50 -29.27
N GLY A 237 -11.67 30.99 -28.10
CA GLY A 237 -11.73 31.80 -26.89
C GLY A 237 -10.33 32.12 -26.34
N THR A 238 -10.24 33.20 -25.54
CA THR A 238 -9.10 33.50 -24.69
C THR A 238 -9.29 32.97 -23.29
N ALA A 239 -10.54 32.63 -22.93
CA ALA A 239 -10.86 31.98 -21.67
C ALA A 239 -10.36 30.54 -21.68
N GLY A 240 -9.75 30.12 -20.60
CA GLY A 240 -9.28 28.74 -20.43
C GLY A 240 -10.44 27.76 -20.32
N SER A 241 -10.17 26.54 -20.74
CA SER A 241 -11.11 25.42 -20.60
C SER A 241 -10.93 24.68 -19.28
N VAL A 242 -10.11 25.23 -18.38
CA VAL A 242 -9.70 24.63 -17.10
C VAL A 242 -10.14 25.53 -15.96
N ALA A 243 -10.79 24.96 -14.96
CA ALA A 243 -11.19 25.63 -13.72
C ALA A 243 -10.25 25.27 -12.56
N PHE A 244 -9.93 26.24 -11.73
CA PHE A 244 -9.07 26.02 -10.55
C PHE A 244 -9.94 26.09 -9.29
N PRO A 245 -10.09 24.98 -8.54
CA PRO A 245 -10.76 24.99 -7.25
C PRO A 245 -9.90 25.65 -6.15
N LEU A 246 -8.57 25.69 -6.37
CA LEU A 246 -7.57 26.33 -5.50
C LEU A 246 -6.66 27.20 -6.35
N ASP A 247 -6.31 28.37 -5.85
CA ASP A 247 -5.38 29.28 -6.52
C ASP A 247 -3.91 28.93 -6.28
N GLU A 248 -3.63 28.33 -5.14
CA GLU A 248 -2.30 27.88 -4.74
C GLU A 248 -2.02 26.43 -5.06
N VAL A 249 -0.77 26.06 -5.14
CA VAL A 249 -0.30 24.67 -5.06
C VAL A 249 0.09 24.35 -3.61
N LEU A 250 -0.21 23.14 -3.18
CA LEU A 250 -0.05 22.70 -1.80
C LEU A 250 1.22 21.90 -1.63
N HIS A 251 2.00 22.21 -0.56
CA HIS A 251 3.13 21.39 -0.16
C HIS A 251 2.63 20.03 0.34
N ALA A 252 3.04 18.97 -0.31
CA ALA A 252 2.75 17.59 0.08
C ALA A 252 3.96 16.95 0.76
N SER A 253 3.79 15.75 1.33
CA SER A 253 4.92 14.98 1.84
C SER A 253 5.95 14.75 0.73
N PRO A 254 7.27 14.76 1.04
CA PRO A 254 8.30 14.49 0.06
C PRO A 254 8.05 13.22 -0.74
N ALA A 255 8.49 13.19 -1.98
CA ALA A 255 8.41 12.01 -2.81
C ALA A 255 9.51 11.01 -2.43
N TYR A 256 9.13 9.73 -2.34
CA TYR A 256 10.03 8.63 -2.10
C TYR A 256 9.93 7.61 -3.22
N ARG A 257 11.00 6.90 -3.48
CA ARG A 257 11.07 5.78 -4.42
C ARG A 257 11.63 4.56 -3.71
N TRP A 258 11.13 3.39 -4.04
CA TRP A 258 11.77 2.14 -3.64
C TRP A 258 13.18 2.08 -4.23
N THR A 259 14.17 2.02 -3.37
CA THR A 259 15.59 1.90 -3.76
C THR A 259 16.08 0.47 -3.63
N LEU A 260 15.42 -0.30 -2.78
CA LEU A 260 15.73 -1.69 -2.53
C LEU A 260 14.44 -2.45 -2.24
N ASN A 261 14.21 -3.54 -2.97
CA ASN A 261 13.15 -4.51 -2.72
C ASN A 261 13.66 -5.88 -3.17
N HIS A 262 14.36 -6.57 -2.26
CA HIS A 262 15.14 -7.74 -2.58
C HIS A 262 15.19 -8.72 -1.40
N THR A 263 15.41 -10.01 -1.67
CA THR A 263 15.69 -11.01 -0.65
C THR A 263 17.15 -11.42 -0.72
N ILE A 264 17.77 -11.61 0.44
CA ILE A 264 19.11 -12.14 0.57
C ILE A 264 19.10 -13.41 1.42
N GLU A 265 19.98 -14.34 1.12
CA GLU A 265 20.25 -15.49 1.98
C GLU A 265 21.24 -15.07 3.06
N VAL A 266 21.04 -15.53 4.28
CA VAL A 266 21.90 -15.25 5.43
C VAL A 266 22.25 -16.55 6.14
N ASP A 267 23.53 -16.71 6.49
CA ASP A 267 24.00 -17.89 7.26
C ASP A 267 23.57 -17.78 8.74
N ASP A 268 23.59 -16.57 9.28
CA ASP A 268 23.09 -16.27 10.62
C ASP A 268 22.01 -15.20 10.54
N PRO A 269 20.75 -15.54 10.81
CA PRO A 269 19.66 -14.58 10.75
C PRO A 269 19.80 -13.43 11.74
N MET A 270 20.59 -13.62 12.85
CA MET A 270 20.84 -12.58 13.83
C MET A 270 21.96 -11.62 13.45
N ALA A 271 22.77 -11.91 12.46
CA ALA A 271 23.90 -11.06 12.05
C ALA A 271 23.47 -9.65 11.59
N LEU A 272 22.22 -9.49 11.11
CA LEU A 272 21.67 -8.23 10.66
C LEU A 272 20.91 -7.44 11.73
N PHE A 273 20.79 -8.00 12.93
CA PHE A 273 19.98 -7.42 14.00
C PHE A 273 20.82 -7.22 15.26
N SER A 274 20.57 -6.12 15.97
CA SER A 274 21.13 -5.86 17.28
C SER A 274 20.01 -5.79 18.32
N THR A 275 20.25 -6.36 19.49
CA THR A 275 19.31 -6.30 20.62
C THR A 275 19.93 -5.53 21.76
N HIS A 276 19.20 -4.55 22.28
CA HIS A 276 19.61 -3.74 23.41
C HIS A 276 18.59 -3.89 24.52
N LEU A 277 19.05 -4.26 25.72
CA LEU A 277 18.22 -4.25 26.93
C LEU A 277 18.39 -2.91 27.63
N VAL A 278 17.28 -2.28 27.94
CA VAL A 278 17.23 -1.00 28.67
C VAL A 278 16.31 -1.16 29.86
N GLU A 279 16.79 -0.83 31.05
CA GLU A 279 15.92 -0.72 32.22
C GLU A 279 15.17 0.62 32.13
N ALA A 280 13.83 0.54 32.14
CA ALA A 280 13.01 1.73 32.30
C ALA A 280 13.11 2.18 33.77
N GLY A 281 13.77 3.29 34.01
CA GLY A 281 13.73 3.94 35.32
C GLY A 281 12.30 4.38 35.65
N ILE A 282 11.73 3.86 36.74
CA ILE A 282 10.44 4.29 37.29
C ILE A 282 10.70 5.51 38.17
#